data_6ee358e9b5d77d1fbc2bd991d48cb028
#
_entry.id   6ee358e9b5d77d1fbc2bd991d48cb028
#
_cell.length_a   1.000
_cell.length_b   1.000
_cell.length_c   1.000
_cell.angle_alpha   90.00
_cell.angle_beta   90.00
_cell.angle_gamma   90.00
#
_symmetry.space_group_name_H-M   'P 1'
#
loop_
_entity.id
_entity.type
_entity.pdbx_description
1 polymer ?
#
loop_
_entity_poly.entity_id
_entity_poly.type
_entity_poly.pdbx_seq_one_letter_code
_entity_poly.pdbx_strand_id
1 'polypeptide(L)'
;MSSKEVIITLIKSNCEINDKLMLALKPFGVSIQQFNVLRILRGQKGVAANLSTVQQHMTNKMSNTTRLIDKLIEKSFVKRTICKENRRKIELFITTEGLTFLNHLDPIIDQAEEEMVGHFKEDEKEEFVSLLKRLKFN
;
A
#
# COMPACT_ATOMS: atom_id res chain seq x y z
N MET A 1 -25.01 -22.00 -1.21
CA MET A 1 -24.35 -20.76 -0.74
C MET A 1 -24.88 -19.56 -1.50
N SER A 2 -25.28 -18.53 -0.80
CA SER A 2 -25.86 -17.33 -1.42
C SER A 2 -24.78 -16.33 -1.82
N SER A 3 -25.11 -15.45 -2.75
CA SER A 3 -24.26 -14.32 -3.13
C SER A 3 -23.95 -13.43 -1.92
N LYS A 4 -24.92 -13.28 -1.01
CA LYS A 4 -24.77 -12.52 0.22
C LYS A 4 -23.65 -13.08 1.10
N GLU A 5 -23.58 -14.39 1.27
CA GLU A 5 -22.53 -15.03 2.07
C GLU A 5 -21.16 -14.81 1.49
N VAL A 6 -21.03 -14.85 0.16
CA VAL A 6 -19.76 -14.57 -0.53
C VAL A 6 -19.30 -13.15 -0.21
N ILE A 7 -20.20 -12.18 -0.39
CA ILE A 7 -19.87 -10.76 -0.16
C ILE A 7 -19.55 -10.49 1.31
N ILE A 8 -20.36 -11.00 2.23
CA ILE A 8 -20.13 -10.81 3.67
C ILE A 8 -18.78 -11.42 4.07
N THR A 9 -18.47 -12.62 3.58
CA THR A 9 -17.19 -13.28 3.90
C THR A 9 -16.01 -12.45 3.38
N LEU A 10 -16.11 -11.91 2.17
CA LEU A 10 -15.08 -11.02 1.62
C LEU A 10 -14.90 -9.77 2.46
N ILE A 11 -15.99 -9.11 2.86
CA ILE A 11 -15.93 -7.90 3.67
C ILE A 11 -15.27 -8.18 5.03
N LYS A 12 -15.70 -9.25 5.70
CA LYS A 12 -15.14 -9.64 7.00
C LYS A 12 -13.65 -10.00 6.88
N SER A 13 -13.30 -10.76 5.85
CA SER A 13 -11.91 -11.15 5.59
C SER A 13 -11.04 -9.92 5.34
N ASN A 14 -11.54 -8.96 4.57
CA ASN A 14 -10.82 -7.71 4.32
C ASN A 14 -10.56 -6.94 5.61
N CYS A 15 -11.54 -6.86 6.51
CA CYS A 15 -11.37 -6.22 7.82
C CYS A 15 -10.29 -6.92 8.65
N GLU A 16 -10.31 -8.25 8.69
CA GLU A 16 -9.31 -9.04 9.43
C GLU A 16 -7.91 -8.91 8.85
N ILE A 17 -7.79 -8.87 7.52
CA ILE A 17 -6.52 -8.63 6.84
C ILE A 17 -5.97 -7.26 7.23
N ASN A 18 -6.80 -6.22 7.16
CA ASN A 18 -6.39 -4.87 7.52
C ASN A 18 -5.96 -4.77 8.97
N ASP A 19 -6.69 -5.40 9.88
CA ASP A 19 -6.35 -5.43 11.32
C ASP A 19 -4.98 -6.09 11.54
N LYS A 20 -4.73 -7.22 10.89
CA LYS A 20 -3.46 -7.93 11.02
C LYS A 20 -2.28 -7.12 10.48
N LEU A 21 -2.44 -6.50 9.33
CA LEU A 21 -1.39 -5.64 8.75
C LEU A 21 -1.15 -4.39 9.60
N MET A 22 -2.22 -3.80 10.14
CA MET A 22 -2.13 -2.65 11.02
C MET A 22 -1.36 -2.99 12.30
N LEU A 23 -1.63 -4.16 12.90
CA LEU A 23 -0.90 -4.62 14.09
C LEU A 23 0.58 -4.86 13.78
N ALA A 24 0.89 -5.39 12.62
CA ALA A 24 2.28 -5.62 12.20
C ALA A 24 3.05 -4.31 12.03
N LEU A 25 2.39 -3.25 11.55
CA LEU A 25 3.01 -1.95 11.30
C LEU A 25 3.01 -1.03 12.53
N LYS A 26 2.16 -1.29 13.51
CA LYS A 26 1.98 -0.43 14.69
C LYS A 26 3.29 -0.07 15.40
N PRO A 27 4.20 -1.02 15.68
CA PRO A 27 5.46 -0.69 16.35
C PRO A 27 6.35 0.28 15.58
N PHE A 28 6.13 0.42 14.28
CA PHE A 28 6.94 1.25 13.38
C PHE A 28 6.33 2.63 13.13
N GLY A 29 5.14 2.88 13.67
CA GLY A 29 4.51 4.20 13.60
C GLY A 29 3.99 4.62 12.24
N VAL A 30 3.73 3.68 11.34
CA VAL A 30 3.14 3.97 10.02
C VAL A 30 1.86 3.18 9.83
N SER A 31 0.94 3.75 9.03
CA SER A 31 -0.29 3.09 8.63
C SER A 31 -0.05 2.25 7.37
N ILE A 32 -1.04 1.40 7.04
CA ILE A 32 -1.04 0.64 5.78
C ILE A 32 -0.93 1.58 4.59
N GLN A 33 -1.66 2.69 4.63
CA GLN A 33 -1.69 3.67 3.54
C GLN A 33 -0.31 4.34 3.37
N GLN A 34 0.35 4.71 4.47
CA GLN A 34 1.70 5.28 4.44
C GLN A 34 2.71 4.25 3.89
N PHE A 35 2.59 3.01 4.30
CA PHE A 35 3.40 1.92 3.75
C PHE A 35 3.21 1.80 2.24
N ASN A 36 1.97 1.88 1.77
CA ASN A 36 1.66 1.84 0.33
C ASN A 36 2.28 3.01 -0.43
N VAL A 37 2.24 4.22 0.12
CA VAL A 37 2.89 5.39 -0.50
C VAL A 37 4.39 5.13 -0.69
N LEU A 38 5.05 4.63 0.35
CA LEU A 38 6.49 4.33 0.27
C LEU A 38 6.79 3.28 -0.79
N ARG A 39 5.98 2.23 -0.89
CA ARG A 39 6.15 1.19 -1.92
C ARG A 39 5.96 1.75 -3.32
N ILE A 40 4.98 2.63 -3.51
CA ILE A 40 4.73 3.28 -4.80
C ILE A 40 5.94 4.12 -5.20
N LEU A 41 6.46 4.94 -4.27
CA LEU A 41 7.62 5.79 -4.54
C LEU A 41 8.89 4.97 -4.80
N ARG A 42 9.10 3.88 -4.06
CA ARG A 42 10.22 2.96 -4.34
C ARG A 42 10.11 2.37 -5.75
N GLY A 43 8.90 2.05 -6.17
CA GLY A 43 8.64 1.50 -7.51
C GLY A 43 8.96 2.47 -8.64
N GLN A 44 9.04 3.77 -8.37
CA GLN A 44 9.44 4.79 -9.35
C GLN A 44 10.95 4.77 -9.65
N LYS A 45 11.75 4.07 -8.86
CA LYS A 45 13.19 3.87 -9.08
C LYS A 45 13.99 5.17 -9.25
N GLY A 46 13.71 6.15 -8.40
CA GLY A 46 14.37 7.45 -8.44
C GLY A 46 13.77 8.46 -9.42
N VAL A 47 12.76 8.06 -10.19
CA VAL A 47 12.02 8.97 -11.05
C VAL A 47 10.98 9.70 -10.21
N ALA A 48 10.84 11.01 -10.43
CA ALA A 48 9.87 11.82 -9.71
C ALA A 48 8.44 11.33 -9.93
N ALA A 49 7.66 11.31 -8.85
CA ALA A 49 6.22 11.09 -8.91
C ALA A 49 5.51 12.37 -8.49
N ASN A 50 4.35 12.63 -9.06
CA ASN A 50 3.48 13.69 -8.56
C ASN A 50 2.39 13.10 -7.67
N LEU A 51 1.62 13.96 -7.01
CA LEU A 51 0.53 13.55 -6.13
C LEU A 51 -0.49 12.67 -6.86
N SER A 52 -0.83 13.03 -8.09
CA SER A 52 -1.77 12.28 -8.93
C SER A 52 -1.27 10.86 -9.22
N THR A 53 0.01 10.71 -9.53
CA THR A 53 0.63 9.40 -9.78
C THR A 53 0.52 8.50 -8.54
N VAL A 54 0.83 9.05 -7.36
CA VAL A 54 0.73 8.31 -6.11
C VAL A 54 -0.73 7.90 -5.86
N GLN A 55 -1.65 8.85 -6.01
CA GLN A 55 -3.09 8.63 -5.81
C GLN A 55 -3.63 7.48 -6.68
N GLN A 56 -3.23 7.44 -7.96
CA GLN A 56 -3.66 6.42 -8.91
C GLN A 56 -3.23 5.01 -8.50
N HIS A 57 -2.09 4.87 -7.83
CA HIS A 57 -1.53 3.57 -7.46
C HIS A 57 -1.89 3.15 -6.04
N MET A 58 -2.60 3.99 -5.26
CA MET A 58 -3.03 3.63 -3.91
C MET A 58 -4.02 2.48 -3.95
N THR A 59 -3.84 1.49 -3.06
CA THR A 59 -4.80 0.39 -2.87
C THR A 59 -6.15 0.93 -2.42
N ASN A 60 -6.15 1.92 -1.53
CA ASN A 60 -7.36 2.60 -1.09
C ASN A 60 -7.37 4.02 -1.67
N LYS A 61 -8.13 4.22 -2.73
CA LYS A 61 -8.22 5.50 -3.44
C LYS A 61 -8.97 6.58 -2.65
N MET A 62 -9.64 6.22 -1.56
CA MET A 62 -10.32 7.15 -0.65
C MET A 62 -9.36 7.74 0.39
N SER A 63 -8.11 7.29 0.44
CA SER A 63 -7.11 7.80 1.36
C SER A 63 -6.79 9.28 1.08
N ASN A 64 -6.60 10.06 2.14
CA ASN A 64 -6.12 11.43 2.03
C ASN A 64 -4.61 11.41 1.76
N THR A 65 -4.24 11.35 0.48
CA THR A 65 -2.87 11.17 0.02
C THR A 65 -1.97 12.33 0.43
N THR A 66 -2.46 13.57 0.35
CA THR A 66 -1.69 14.75 0.74
C THR A 66 -1.25 14.67 2.19
N ARG A 67 -2.18 14.33 3.09
CA ARG A 67 -1.88 14.19 4.52
C ARG A 67 -0.89 13.06 4.81
N LEU A 68 -1.04 11.93 4.10
CA LEU A 68 -0.14 10.80 4.24
C LEU A 68 1.29 11.19 3.86
N ILE A 69 1.43 11.89 2.74
CA ILE A 69 2.72 12.37 2.24
C ILE A 69 3.33 13.39 3.20
N ASP A 70 2.55 14.36 3.69
CA ASP A 70 3.04 15.35 4.64
C ASP A 70 3.62 14.71 5.89
N LYS A 71 2.96 13.68 6.43
CA LYS A 71 3.46 12.94 7.59
C LYS A 71 4.74 12.17 7.29
N LEU A 72 4.87 11.63 6.08
CA LEU A 72 6.09 10.92 5.65
C LEU A 72 7.25 11.89 5.44
N ILE A 73 6.97 13.11 5.00
CA ILE A 73 7.95 14.20 4.90
C ILE A 73 8.45 14.58 6.29
N GLU A 74 7.55 14.71 7.27
CA GLU A 74 7.91 15.00 8.67
C GLU A 74 8.85 13.93 9.24
N LYS A 75 8.67 12.67 8.84
CA LYS A 75 9.52 11.54 9.26
C LYS A 75 10.83 11.44 8.46
N SER A 76 11.03 12.32 7.48
CA SER A 76 12.19 12.31 6.56
C SER A 76 12.23 11.10 5.62
N PHE A 77 11.12 10.43 5.41
CA PHE A 77 11.05 9.27 4.51
C PHE A 77 10.72 9.67 3.07
N VAL A 78 10.14 10.83 2.89
CA VAL A 78 9.76 11.37 1.58
C VAL A 78 10.28 12.79 1.46
N LYS A 79 10.71 13.15 0.25
CA LYS A 79 11.18 14.48 -0.11
C LYS A 79 10.25 15.06 -1.16
N ARG A 80 9.88 16.32 -0.99
CA ARG A 80 9.09 17.08 -1.92
C ARG A 80 9.94 18.20 -2.50
N THR A 81 9.96 18.31 -3.82
CA THR A 81 10.64 19.38 -4.53
C THR A 81 9.69 20.02 -5.52
N ILE A 82 9.96 21.28 -5.86
CA ILE A 82 9.21 22.00 -6.89
C ILE A 82 9.90 21.75 -8.22
N CYS A 83 9.13 21.40 -9.26
CA CYS A 83 9.66 21.19 -10.59
C CYS A 83 10.21 22.52 -11.15
N LYS A 84 11.46 22.53 -11.60
CA LYS A 84 12.11 23.73 -12.16
C LYS A 84 11.43 24.23 -13.43
N GLU A 85 10.90 23.33 -14.23
CA GLU A 85 10.25 23.64 -15.50
C GLU A 85 8.81 24.09 -15.32
N ASN A 86 8.14 23.64 -14.25
CA ASN A 86 6.76 24.00 -13.94
C ASN A 86 6.60 24.12 -12.43
N ARG A 87 6.62 25.33 -11.90
CA ARG A 87 6.55 25.62 -10.46
C ARG A 87 5.24 25.18 -9.80
N ARG A 88 4.20 24.88 -10.59
CA ARG A 88 2.92 24.34 -10.08
C ARG A 88 2.99 22.84 -9.86
N LYS A 89 4.02 22.18 -10.42
CA LYS A 89 4.19 20.74 -10.33
C LYS A 89 5.13 20.40 -9.19
N ILE A 90 4.64 19.59 -8.26
CA ILE A 90 5.40 19.08 -7.12
C ILE A 90 5.92 17.69 -7.47
N GLU A 91 7.19 17.46 -7.22
CA GLU A 91 7.86 16.19 -7.42
C GLU A 91 8.11 15.53 -6.08
N LEU A 92 7.80 14.24 -5.99
CA LEU A 92 7.92 13.42 -4.78
C LEU A 92 8.94 12.30 -4.99
N PHE A 93 9.80 12.11 -4.00
CA PHE A 93 10.84 11.07 -4.00
C PHE A 93 10.87 10.38 -2.66
N ILE A 94 11.17 9.08 -2.65
CA ILE A 94 11.53 8.40 -1.42
C ILE A 94 12.99 8.74 -1.08
N THR A 95 13.27 9.00 0.18
CA THR A 95 14.63 9.30 0.66
C THR A 95 15.41 8.02 0.91
N THR A 96 16.73 8.15 1.15
CA THR A 96 17.56 7.02 1.58
C THR A 96 17.02 6.43 2.88
N GLU A 97 16.64 7.27 3.84
CA GLU A 97 16.05 6.84 5.11
C GLU A 97 14.72 6.09 4.85
N GLY A 98 13.89 6.60 3.93
CA GLY A 98 12.64 5.96 3.54
C GLY A 98 12.86 4.60 2.93
N LEU A 99 13.86 4.45 2.05
CA LEU A 99 14.23 3.16 1.44
C LEU A 99 14.70 2.16 2.49
N THR A 100 15.56 2.58 3.39
CA THR A 100 16.07 1.73 4.47
C THR A 100 14.93 1.26 5.37
N PHE A 101 14.05 2.18 5.73
CA PHE A 101 12.88 1.90 6.56
C PHE A 101 11.94 0.90 5.87
N LEU A 102 11.63 1.15 4.60
CA LEU A 102 10.73 0.28 3.82
C LEU A 102 11.31 -1.12 3.65
N ASN A 103 12.61 -1.22 3.35
CA ASN A 103 13.28 -2.51 3.22
C ASN A 103 13.27 -3.29 4.54
N HIS A 104 13.29 -2.59 5.67
CA HIS A 104 13.15 -3.21 7.00
C HIS A 104 11.73 -3.73 7.24
N LEU A 105 10.72 -3.04 6.72
CA LEU A 105 9.30 -3.44 6.88
C LEU A 105 8.90 -4.61 5.98
N ASP A 106 9.52 -4.75 4.82
CA ASP A 106 9.14 -5.78 3.85
C ASP A 106 9.04 -7.19 4.46
N PRO A 107 10.06 -7.72 5.18
CA PRO A 107 9.95 -9.06 5.76
C PRO A 107 8.86 -9.17 6.82
N ILE A 108 8.54 -8.08 7.52
CA ILE A 108 7.49 -8.05 8.53
C ILE A 108 6.12 -8.20 7.88
N ILE A 109 5.89 -7.48 6.80
CA ILE A 109 4.65 -7.57 6.03
C ILE A 109 4.56 -8.92 5.32
N ASP A 110 5.65 -9.39 4.71
CA ASP A 110 5.71 -10.70 4.05
C ASP A 110 5.34 -11.82 5.03
N GLN A 111 5.83 -11.74 6.26
CA GLN A 111 5.52 -12.73 7.30
C GLN A 111 4.03 -12.69 7.68
N ALA A 112 3.45 -11.50 7.82
CA ALA A 112 2.02 -11.36 8.12
C ALA A 112 1.17 -11.92 6.99
N GLU A 113 1.54 -11.67 5.75
CA GLU A 113 0.86 -12.20 4.56
C GLU A 113 0.98 -13.72 4.50
N GLU A 114 2.17 -14.26 4.75
CA GLU A 114 2.41 -15.71 4.76
C GLU A 114 1.58 -16.43 5.84
N GLU A 115 1.42 -15.81 6.99
CA GLU A 115 0.59 -16.37 8.08
C GLU A 115 -0.89 -16.47 7.67
N MET A 116 -1.36 -15.56 6.80
CA MET A 116 -2.75 -15.54 6.36
C MET A 116 -3.04 -16.51 5.22
N VAL A 117 -2.15 -16.61 4.24
CA VAL A 117 -2.42 -17.38 3.01
C VAL A 117 -1.34 -18.40 2.66
N GLY A 118 -0.25 -18.48 3.42
CA GLY A 118 0.88 -19.37 3.09
C GLY A 118 0.56 -20.84 3.14
N HIS A 119 -0.49 -21.24 3.87
CA HIS A 119 -0.93 -22.63 3.95
C HIS A 119 -1.72 -23.08 2.70
N PHE A 120 -2.14 -22.15 1.83
CA PHE A 120 -2.76 -22.50 0.56
C PHE A 120 -1.71 -23.04 -0.42
N LYS A 121 -2.11 -24.02 -1.23
CA LYS A 121 -1.26 -24.51 -2.32
C LYS A 121 -1.18 -23.43 -3.42
N GLU A 122 -0.15 -23.51 -4.27
CA GLU A 122 0.02 -22.53 -5.35
C GLU A 122 -1.17 -22.49 -6.31
N ASP A 123 -1.72 -23.65 -6.68
CA ASP A 123 -2.91 -23.73 -7.52
C ASP A 123 -4.14 -23.10 -6.84
N GLU A 124 -4.26 -23.27 -5.53
CA GLU A 124 -5.35 -22.66 -4.74
C GLU A 124 -5.22 -21.12 -4.72
N LYS A 125 -4.01 -20.60 -4.55
CA LYS A 125 -3.74 -19.16 -4.58
C LYS A 125 -4.09 -18.57 -5.96
N GLU A 126 -3.69 -19.26 -7.03
CA GLU A 126 -3.97 -18.84 -8.40
C GLU A 126 -5.48 -18.80 -8.68
N GLU A 127 -6.18 -19.86 -8.26
CA GLU A 127 -7.64 -19.93 -8.40
C GLU A 127 -8.33 -18.83 -7.61
N PHE A 128 -7.89 -18.60 -6.39
CA PHE A 128 -8.45 -17.56 -5.51
C PHE A 128 -8.35 -16.19 -6.17
N VAL A 129 -7.16 -15.82 -6.64
CA VAL A 129 -6.92 -14.55 -7.32
C VAL A 129 -7.75 -14.46 -8.59
N SER A 130 -7.83 -15.55 -9.37
CA SER A 130 -8.61 -15.61 -10.59
C SER A 130 -10.10 -15.34 -10.32
N LEU A 131 -10.66 -15.95 -9.26
CA LEU A 131 -12.05 -15.74 -8.88
C LEU A 131 -12.32 -14.30 -8.44
N LEU A 132 -11.42 -13.72 -7.65
CA LEU A 132 -11.54 -12.32 -7.20
C LEU A 132 -11.53 -11.36 -8.39
N LYS A 133 -10.68 -11.62 -9.39
CA LYS A 133 -10.61 -10.79 -10.60
C LYS A 133 -11.85 -10.87 -11.47
N ARG A 134 -12.68 -11.89 -11.29
CA ARG A 134 -13.94 -12.04 -12.02
C ARG A 134 -15.09 -11.24 -11.41
N LEU A 135 -14.91 -10.64 -10.25
CA LEU A 135 -15.92 -9.77 -9.65
C LEU A 135 -16.26 -8.63 -10.59
N LYS A 136 -17.53 -8.28 -10.66
CA LYS A 136 -18.04 -7.19 -11.52
C LYS A 136 -18.59 -6.08 -10.65
N PHE A 137 -18.17 -4.85 -10.95
CA PHE A 137 -18.55 -3.66 -10.17
C PHE A 137 -19.40 -2.66 -10.97
N ASN A 138 -19.71 -2.98 -12.23
CA ASN A 138 -20.55 -2.16 -13.12
C ASN A 138 -21.88 -2.86 -13.38
#